data_6bcc022cddec36fa6410bdb9c822bc1f
#
_entry.id   6bcc022cddec36fa6410bdb9c822bc1f
#
_cell.length_a   1.000
_cell.length_b   1.000
_cell.length_c   1.000
_cell.angle_alpha   90.00
_cell.angle_beta   90.00
_cell.angle_gamma   90.00
#
_symmetry.space_group_name_H-M   'P 1'
#
loop_
_entity.id
_entity.type
_entity.pdbx_description
1 polymer ?
#
loop_
_entity_poly.entity_id
_entity_poly.type
_entity_poly.pdbx_seq_one_letter_code
_entity_poly.pdbx_strand_id
1 'polypeptide(L)'
;MKKIIKIIIVVVLILALVWVLKYFKDSNEKSVEDFKTAEPFYTSINTKTVATGKLNPEEEVELKPQISGIIDKILVEEGDIVKKGDVIAKIRVVPNEQSLVGASGQISTAKLSYNNAKTLYDRNKKLFDKGVISRQDFENSELALNQAKETLNQAQNNYQIIKRGSLSGGGSANTNIVALIPGTILEIPVREGDQVIESNNFNAGTTIATIADMSKMIFEGKVDEAEVGKLEEGKEIKVILGAINEKEFPAKLTFVAPKGMEENGAVQFTIKADVDVEPSTKIRAGYSANAEIEMESRDSTLVIKESLLQFNRITEKPFVEIEKEEGKFEKQNVELGLSDGINVEITEGVKEGDKIKVWNKASKEDNDEDDN
;
A
#
# COMPACT_ATOMS: atom_id res chain seq x y z
N MET A 1 -8.65 46.58 94.49
CA MET A 1 -8.54 46.85 93.01
C MET A 1 -7.51 45.97 92.28
N LYS A 2 -6.27 45.81 92.73
CA LYS A 2 -5.23 45.05 92.06
C LYS A 2 -5.56 43.55 91.86
N LYS A 3 -6.33 42.86 92.74
CA LYS A 3 -6.72 41.44 92.57
C LYS A 3 -7.83 41.24 91.58
N ILE A 4 -8.78 42.17 91.41
CA ILE A 4 -9.88 42.07 90.41
C ILE A 4 -9.35 42.29 89.04
N ILE A 5 -8.39 43.18 88.80
CA ILE A 5 -7.74 43.39 87.51
C ILE A 5 -6.99 42.16 87.03
N LYS A 6 -6.33 41.40 87.93
CA LYS A 6 -5.66 40.14 87.59
C LYS A 6 -6.63 39.06 87.14
N ILE A 7 -7.83 38.95 87.80
CA ILE A 7 -8.85 38.00 87.42
C ILE A 7 -9.44 38.33 86.05
N ILE A 8 -9.68 39.60 85.76
CA ILE A 8 -10.18 40.04 84.45
C ILE A 8 -9.16 39.73 83.35
N ILE A 9 -7.85 39.93 83.55
CA ILE A 9 -6.81 39.63 82.62
C ILE A 9 -6.75 38.10 82.32
N VAL A 10 -6.89 37.26 83.36
CA VAL A 10 -6.91 35.79 83.20
C VAL A 10 -8.13 35.35 82.44
N VAL A 11 -9.31 35.91 82.65
CA VAL A 11 -10.55 35.56 81.89
C VAL A 11 -10.41 36.01 80.44
N VAL A 12 -9.85 37.18 80.15
CA VAL A 12 -9.60 37.62 78.77
C VAL A 12 -8.60 36.72 78.05
N LEU A 13 -7.53 36.25 78.72
CA LEU A 13 -6.58 35.33 78.20
C LEU A 13 -7.20 33.98 77.90
N ILE A 14 -8.10 33.42 78.75
CA ILE A 14 -8.81 32.18 78.53
C ILE A 14 -9.78 32.31 77.31
N LEU A 15 -10.51 33.46 77.25
CA LEU A 15 -11.39 33.71 76.08
C LEU A 15 -10.61 33.84 74.78
N ALA A 16 -9.46 34.51 74.80
CA ALA A 16 -8.57 34.61 73.67
C ALA A 16 -8.03 33.24 73.27
N LEU A 17 -7.66 32.36 74.21
CA LEU A 17 -7.17 31.02 73.96
C LEU A 17 -8.29 30.15 73.36
N VAL A 18 -9.51 30.20 73.86
CA VAL A 18 -10.68 29.50 73.34
C VAL A 18 -11.00 29.99 71.89
N TRP A 19 -10.89 31.32 71.67
CA TRP A 19 -11.12 31.91 70.37
C TRP A 19 -10.05 31.44 69.33
N VAL A 20 -8.77 31.41 69.73
CA VAL A 20 -7.67 30.89 68.92
C VAL A 20 -7.83 29.43 68.66
N LEU A 21 -8.21 28.59 69.65
CA LEU A 21 -8.48 27.15 69.40
C LEU A 21 -9.64 26.90 68.46
N LYS A 22 -10.70 27.72 68.57
CA LYS A 22 -11.85 27.70 67.68
C LYS A 22 -11.44 28.11 66.23
N TYR A 23 -10.67 29.21 66.16
CA TYR A 23 -10.13 29.66 64.83
C TYR A 23 -9.24 28.63 64.16
N PHE A 24 -8.35 27.93 64.89
CA PHE A 24 -7.54 26.83 64.37
C PHE A 24 -8.35 25.61 64.05
N LYS A 25 -9.45 25.34 64.76
CA LYS A 25 -10.33 24.23 64.43
C LYS A 25 -11.11 24.49 63.15
N ASP A 26 -11.68 25.66 62.97
CA ASP A 26 -12.41 26.07 61.76
C ASP A 26 -11.46 26.26 60.56
N SER A 27 -10.21 26.69 60.79
CA SER A 27 -9.18 26.82 59.75
C SER A 27 -8.59 25.48 59.32
N ASN A 28 -8.78 24.40 60.09
CA ASN A 28 -8.28 23.06 59.79
C ASN A 28 -9.36 22.12 59.22
N GLU A 29 -10.60 22.60 59.08
CA GLU A 29 -11.56 21.97 58.18
C GLU A 29 -11.05 22.21 56.75
N LYS A 30 -10.27 21.22 56.22
CA LYS A 30 -9.91 21.18 54.80
C LYS A 30 -11.23 21.36 54.04
N SER A 31 -11.31 22.42 53.24
CA SER A 31 -12.41 22.59 52.29
C SER A 31 -12.53 21.23 51.55
N VAL A 32 -13.65 20.60 51.70
CA VAL A 32 -13.97 19.41 50.91
C VAL A 32 -13.91 19.89 49.47
N GLU A 33 -12.81 19.56 48.78
CA GLU A 33 -12.74 19.87 47.36
C GLU A 33 -13.84 19.07 46.68
N ASP A 34 -14.81 19.78 46.16
CA ASP A 34 -15.97 19.19 45.46
C ASP A 34 -15.46 18.62 44.14
N PHE A 35 -15.31 17.31 44.10
CA PHE A 35 -14.92 16.59 42.89
C PHE A 35 -16.19 16.14 42.16
N LYS A 36 -16.22 16.33 40.83
CA LYS A 36 -17.24 15.70 39.97
C LYS A 36 -17.07 14.18 40.04
N THR A 37 -18.15 13.49 40.03
CA THR A 37 -18.18 12.03 39.94
C THR A 37 -18.73 11.57 38.57
N ALA A 38 -18.30 10.42 38.11
CA ALA A 38 -18.81 9.76 36.94
C ALA A 38 -19.23 8.34 37.32
N GLU A 39 -20.29 7.85 36.71
CA GLU A 39 -20.81 6.50 36.95
C GLU A 39 -20.34 5.57 35.86
N PRO A 40 -20.04 4.30 36.17
CA PRO A 40 -19.85 3.25 35.18
C PRO A 40 -21.11 3.05 34.36
N PHE A 41 -20.96 2.73 33.08
CA PHE A 41 -22.08 2.51 32.18
C PHE A 41 -21.84 1.30 31.27
N TYR A 42 -22.93 0.72 30.75
CA TYR A 42 -22.82 -0.38 29.82
C TYR A 42 -22.75 0.13 28.39
N THR A 43 -21.76 -0.34 27.65
CA THR A 43 -21.64 -0.08 26.19
C THR A 43 -20.91 -1.23 25.52
N SER A 44 -20.95 -1.26 24.21
CA SER A 44 -20.06 -2.11 23.42
C SER A 44 -18.67 -1.47 23.35
N ILE A 45 -17.63 -2.27 23.53
CA ILE A 45 -16.23 -1.87 23.41
C ILE A 45 -15.56 -2.72 22.34
N ASN A 46 -14.86 -2.08 21.42
CA ASN A 46 -14.11 -2.73 20.37
C ASN A 46 -12.70 -2.15 20.31
N THR A 47 -11.74 -3.04 20.33
CA THR A 47 -10.35 -2.68 20.04
C THR A 47 -10.14 -2.69 18.54
N LYS A 48 -9.54 -1.63 18.02
CA LYS A 48 -9.22 -1.51 16.60
C LYS A 48 -7.73 -1.29 16.44
N THR A 49 -7.17 -1.84 15.39
CA THR A 49 -5.84 -1.44 14.91
C THR A 49 -5.96 -0.78 13.55
N VAL A 50 -4.99 0.09 13.24
CA VAL A 50 -4.94 0.81 11.98
C VAL A 50 -3.67 0.43 11.23
N ALA A 51 -3.84 -0.18 10.07
CA ALA A 51 -2.75 -0.41 9.14
C ALA A 51 -2.68 0.76 8.14
N THR A 52 -1.50 1.34 8.00
CA THR A 52 -1.26 2.37 6.98
C THR A 52 -0.68 1.75 5.72
N GLY A 53 -1.14 2.20 4.56
CA GLY A 53 -0.72 1.61 3.30
C GLY A 53 -1.16 2.40 2.09
N LYS A 54 -1.26 1.68 0.97
CA LYS A 54 -1.69 2.22 -0.33
C LYS A 54 -2.71 1.31 -0.98
N LEU A 55 -3.55 1.91 -1.80
CA LEU A 55 -4.47 1.21 -2.67
C LEU A 55 -3.86 1.07 -4.06
N ASN A 56 -3.59 -0.16 -4.48
CA ASN A 56 -2.98 -0.49 -5.77
C ASN A 56 -3.89 -1.44 -6.55
N PRO A 57 -3.78 -1.51 -7.89
CA PRO A 57 -4.38 -2.60 -8.65
C PRO A 57 -3.82 -3.95 -8.21
N GLU A 58 -4.62 -5.01 -8.32
CA GLU A 58 -4.18 -6.37 -8.03
C GLU A 58 -3.04 -6.82 -8.93
N GLU A 59 -3.11 -6.47 -10.22
CA GLU A 59 -2.09 -6.79 -11.21
C GLU A 59 -1.71 -5.56 -12.02
N GLU A 60 -0.41 -5.30 -12.09
CA GLU A 60 0.20 -4.31 -12.96
C GLU A 60 1.09 -5.00 -13.97
N VAL A 61 0.93 -4.69 -15.24
CA VAL A 61 1.71 -5.28 -16.34
C VAL A 61 2.55 -4.21 -17.00
N GLU A 62 3.87 -4.34 -16.86
CA GLU A 62 4.82 -3.50 -17.56
C GLU A 62 4.99 -3.97 -19.01
N LEU A 63 4.75 -3.08 -19.95
CA LEU A 63 5.00 -3.34 -21.37
C LEU A 63 6.46 -3.01 -21.69
N LYS A 64 7.19 -4.03 -22.10
CA LYS A 64 8.61 -3.94 -22.48
C LYS A 64 8.81 -4.33 -23.94
N PRO A 65 9.78 -3.72 -24.63
CA PRO A 65 10.06 -4.04 -26.01
C PRO A 65 10.74 -5.40 -26.15
N GLN A 66 10.46 -6.10 -27.25
CA GLN A 66 11.13 -7.33 -27.65
C GLN A 66 12.37 -7.06 -28.54
N ILE A 67 12.56 -5.83 -28.96
CA ILE A 67 13.70 -5.39 -29.75
C ILE A 67 14.15 -4.00 -29.28
N SER A 68 15.45 -3.77 -29.32
CA SER A 68 16.02 -2.47 -29.02
C SER A 68 15.82 -1.50 -30.20
N GLY A 69 15.57 -0.23 -29.90
CA GLY A 69 15.35 0.79 -30.92
C GLY A 69 15.07 2.17 -30.33
N ILE A 70 14.41 3.01 -31.12
CA ILE A 70 13.95 4.34 -30.74
C ILE A 70 12.43 4.38 -30.81
N ILE A 71 11.77 4.97 -29.82
CA ILE A 71 10.32 5.21 -29.85
C ILE A 71 10.02 6.15 -31.03
N ASP A 72 9.29 5.63 -32.00
CA ASP A 72 8.87 6.38 -33.19
C ASP A 72 7.61 7.21 -32.91
N LYS A 73 6.60 6.57 -32.30
CA LYS A 73 5.35 7.22 -31.89
C LYS A 73 4.75 6.54 -30.66
N ILE A 74 4.12 7.33 -29.81
CA ILE A 74 3.23 6.88 -28.73
C ILE A 74 1.81 7.20 -29.18
N LEU A 75 0.89 6.22 -29.10
CA LEU A 75 -0.46 6.29 -29.67
C LEU A 75 -1.55 6.42 -28.61
N VAL A 76 -1.18 6.42 -27.34
CA VAL A 76 -2.07 6.48 -26.17
C VAL A 76 -1.53 7.48 -25.15
N GLU A 77 -2.40 7.92 -24.25
CA GLU A 77 -2.05 8.81 -23.13
C GLU A 77 -2.28 8.09 -21.79
N GLU A 78 -1.69 8.62 -20.71
CA GLU A 78 -1.94 8.14 -19.36
C GLU A 78 -3.41 8.35 -18.98
N GLY A 79 -4.04 7.30 -18.47
CA GLY A 79 -5.47 7.27 -18.16
C GLY A 79 -6.36 6.68 -19.27
N ASP A 80 -5.83 6.40 -20.46
CA ASP A 80 -6.58 5.76 -21.53
C ASP A 80 -6.94 4.32 -21.19
N ILE A 81 -8.14 3.91 -21.60
CA ILE A 81 -8.61 2.52 -21.47
C ILE A 81 -8.28 1.78 -22.76
N VAL A 82 -7.52 0.71 -22.66
CA VAL A 82 -7.06 -0.12 -23.79
C VAL A 82 -7.58 -1.54 -23.71
N LYS A 83 -7.73 -2.17 -24.86
CA LYS A 83 -8.08 -3.58 -25.00
C LYS A 83 -6.81 -4.39 -25.32
N LYS A 84 -6.84 -5.68 -24.99
CA LYS A 84 -5.77 -6.60 -25.39
C LYS A 84 -5.55 -6.55 -26.91
N GLY A 85 -4.31 -6.26 -27.33
CA GLY A 85 -3.92 -6.16 -28.73
C GLY A 85 -3.90 -4.73 -29.29
N ASP A 86 -4.40 -3.72 -28.57
CA ASP A 86 -4.30 -2.33 -28.98
C ASP A 86 -2.83 -1.89 -29.02
N VAL A 87 -2.49 -1.09 -30.04
CA VAL A 87 -1.11 -0.61 -30.23
C VAL A 87 -0.88 0.62 -29.34
N ILE A 88 0.06 0.48 -28.42
CA ILE A 88 0.43 1.52 -27.46
C ILE A 88 1.52 2.43 -28.03
N ALA A 89 2.58 1.83 -28.56
CA ALA A 89 3.70 2.55 -29.13
C ALA A 89 4.29 1.84 -30.33
N LYS A 90 5.00 2.57 -31.17
CA LYS A 90 5.81 2.03 -32.29
C LYS A 90 7.27 2.29 -32.03
N ILE A 91 8.08 1.26 -32.30
CA ILE A 91 9.54 1.34 -32.20
C ILE A 91 10.13 1.30 -33.62
N ARG A 92 11.06 2.17 -33.86
CA ARG A 92 11.89 2.15 -35.06
C ARG A 92 13.23 1.51 -34.70
N VAL A 93 13.55 0.42 -35.37
CA VAL A 93 14.83 -0.27 -35.21
C VAL A 93 15.95 0.60 -35.70
N VAL A 94 17.00 0.74 -34.90
CA VAL A 94 18.26 1.35 -35.32
C VAL A 94 19.27 0.20 -35.53
N PRO A 95 19.44 -0.27 -36.76
CA PRO A 95 20.31 -1.40 -37.02
C PRO A 95 21.77 -1.04 -36.74
N ASN A 96 22.53 -1.98 -36.20
CA ASN A 96 23.97 -1.83 -36.10
C ASN A 96 24.56 -1.81 -37.52
N GLU A 97 25.28 -0.76 -37.88
CA GLU A 97 25.81 -0.53 -39.22
C GLU A 97 26.79 -1.65 -39.66
N GLN A 98 27.61 -2.14 -38.75
CA GLN A 98 28.55 -3.23 -39.03
C GLN A 98 27.81 -4.54 -39.37
N SER A 99 26.75 -4.85 -38.63
CA SER A 99 25.89 -6.03 -38.87
C SER A 99 25.19 -5.89 -40.22
N LEU A 100 24.69 -4.70 -40.54
CA LEU A 100 24.03 -4.42 -41.83
C LEU A 100 24.94 -4.61 -43.01
N VAL A 101 26.16 -4.06 -42.92
CA VAL A 101 27.21 -4.22 -43.94
C VAL A 101 27.60 -5.71 -44.10
N GLY A 102 27.80 -6.43 -42.98
CA GLY A 102 28.10 -7.85 -43.01
C GLY A 102 27.01 -8.68 -43.70
N ALA A 103 25.73 -8.44 -43.37
CA ALA A 103 24.59 -9.12 -44.00
C ALA A 103 24.44 -8.78 -45.50
N SER A 104 24.74 -7.52 -45.88
CA SER A 104 24.78 -7.11 -47.30
C SER A 104 25.88 -7.83 -48.07
N GLY A 105 27.07 -8.04 -47.48
CA GLY A 105 28.13 -8.83 -48.01
C GLY A 105 27.74 -10.30 -48.23
N GLN A 106 27.01 -10.92 -47.29
CA GLN A 106 26.47 -12.28 -47.41
C GLN A 106 25.49 -12.41 -48.60
N ILE A 107 24.59 -11.41 -48.80
CA ILE A 107 23.72 -11.39 -49.97
C ILE A 107 24.54 -11.38 -51.26
N SER A 108 25.58 -10.55 -51.33
CA SER A 108 26.44 -10.46 -52.53
C SER A 108 27.12 -11.80 -52.85
N THR A 109 27.66 -12.48 -51.84
CA THR A 109 28.32 -13.78 -51.98
C THR A 109 27.29 -14.87 -52.40
N ALA A 110 26.12 -14.94 -51.75
CA ALA A 110 25.07 -15.90 -52.08
C ALA A 110 24.51 -15.66 -53.49
N LYS A 111 24.41 -14.39 -53.93
CA LYS A 111 23.98 -14.03 -55.28
C LYS A 111 24.95 -14.49 -56.33
N LEU A 112 26.27 -14.37 -56.10
CA LEU A 112 27.28 -14.91 -57.00
C LEU A 112 27.21 -16.42 -57.11
N SER A 113 27.04 -17.14 -56.00
CA SER A 113 26.88 -18.59 -55.97
C SER A 113 25.61 -19.02 -56.72
N TYR A 114 24.48 -18.34 -56.52
CA TYR A 114 23.25 -18.57 -57.24
C TYR A 114 23.41 -18.38 -58.76
N ASN A 115 24.04 -17.27 -59.18
CA ASN A 115 24.28 -16.99 -60.62
C ASN A 115 25.16 -18.03 -61.27
N ASN A 116 26.21 -18.53 -60.58
CA ASN A 116 27.08 -19.59 -61.05
C ASN A 116 26.31 -20.92 -61.19
N ALA A 117 25.56 -21.31 -60.15
CA ALA A 117 24.75 -22.52 -60.18
C ALA A 117 23.67 -22.46 -61.28
N LYS A 118 23.04 -21.31 -61.48
CA LYS A 118 22.07 -21.08 -62.53
C LYS A 118 22.68 -21.23 -63.92
N THR A 119 23.83 -20.61 -64.13
CA THR A 119 24.56 -20.73 -65.42
C THR A 119 24.93 -22.19 -65.73
N LEU A 120 25.36 -22.96 -64.72
CA LEU A 120 25.69 -24.37 -64.85
C LEU A 120 24.43 -25.20 -65.16
N TYR A 121 23.33 -24.95 -64.41
CA TYR A 121 22.04 -25.61 -64.65
C TYR A 121 21.54 -25.32 -66.06
N ASP A 122 21.49 -24.07 -66.49
CA ASP A 122 21.01 -23.68 -67.83
C ASP A 122 21.85 -24.33 -68.95
N ARG A 123 23.16 -24.49 -68.75
CA ARG A 123 24.04 -25.24 -69.69
C ARG A 123 23.74 -26.72 -69.65
N ASN A 124 23.70 -27.32 -68.48
CA ASN A 124 23.44 -28.76 -68.33
C ASN A 124 22.06 -29.16 -68.85
N LYS A 125 21.05 -28.31 -68.67
CA LYS A 125 19.69 -28.50 -69.21
C LYS A 125 19.74 -28.67 -70.78
N LYS A 126 20.47 -27.73 -71.46
CA LYS A 126 20.63 -27.76 -72.91
C LYS A 126 21.39 -29.00 -73.38
N LEU A 127 22.35 -29.54 -72.62
CA LEU A 127 23.10 -30.76 -72.94
C LEU A 127 22.30 -31.98 -72.65
N PHE A 128 21.49 -32.02 -71.60
CA PHE A 128 20.57 -33.10 -71.27
C PHE A 128 19.45 -33.23 -72.32
N ASP A 129 18.87 -32.13 -72.76
CA ASP A 129 17.85 -32.07 -73.84
C ASP A 129 18.38 -32.62 -75.18
N LYS A 130 19.70 -32.55 -75.38
CA LYS A 130 20.43 -33.11 -76.56
C LYS A 130 20.94 -34.52 -76.31
N GLY A 131 20.71 -35.12 -75.15
CA GLY A 131 21.20 -36.44 -74.81
C GLY A 131 22.69 -36.58 -74.57
N VAL A 132 23.41 -35.48 -74.31
CA VAL A 132 24.86 -35.44 -74.16
C VAL A 132 25.35 -35.74 -72.72
N ILE A 133 24.54 -35.51 -71.74
CA ILE A 133 24.90 -35.77 -70.33
C ILE A 133 23.89 -36.73 -69.69
N SER A 134 24.32 -37.39 -68.60
CA SER A 134 23.46 -38.30 -67.83
C SER A 134 22.34 -37.59 -67.10
N ARG A 135 21.28 -38.29 -66.77
CA ARG A 135 20.20 -37.76 -65.87
C ARG A 135 20.74 -37.37 -64.49
N GLN A 136 21.65 -38.14 -63.95
CA GLN A 136 22.31 -37.90 -62.70
C GLN A 136 23.04 -36.52 -62.69
N ASP A 137 23.80 -36.19 -63.76
CA ASP A 137 24.51 -34.93 -63.88
C ASP A 137 23.55 -33.74 -63.97
N PHE A 138 22.42 -33.92 -64.69
CA PHE A 138 21.39 -32.87 -64.71
C PHE A 138 20.72 -32.67 -63.38
N GLU A 139 20.27 -33.73 -62.69
CA GLU A 139 19.66 -33.65 -61.34
C GLU A 139 20.61 -33.08 -60.33
N ASN A 140 21.88 -33.38 -60.35
CA ASN A 140 22.92 -32.74 -59.51
C ASN A 140 23.01 -31.23 -59.72
N SER A 141 22.89 -30.77 -60.96
CA SER A 141 22.95 -29.32 -61.29
C SER A 141 21.65 -28.61 -60.87
N GLU A 142 20.50 -29.28 -60.90
CA GLU A 142 19.22 -28.79 -60.41
C GLU A 142 19.24 -28.65 -58.88
N LEU A 143 19.75 -29.67 -58.19
CA LEU A 143 19.92 -29.64 -56.73
C LEU A 143 20.83 -28.50 -56.32
N ALA A 144 21.97 -28.33 -56.97
CA ALA A 144 22.91 -27.24 -56.71
C ALA A 144 22.28 -25.85 -56.92
N LEU A 145 21.45 -25.67 -57.95
CA LEU A 145 20.69 -24.43 -58.16
C LEU A 145 19.69 -24.16 -57.02
N ASN A 146 18.93 -25.18 -56.64
CA ASN A 146 17.93 -25.06 -55.57
C ASN A 146 18.59 -24.73 -54.24
N GLN A 147 19.71 -25.39 -53.92
CA GLN A 147 20.50 -25.07 -52.70
C GLN A 147 21.02 -23.63 -52.72
N ALA A 148 21.61 -23.17 -53.82
CA ALA A 148 22.10 -21.80 -53.94
C ALA A 148 20.99 -20.76 -53.90
N LYS A 149 19.80 -21.07 -54.43
CA LYS A 149 18.60 -20.24 -54.35
C LYS A 149 18.15 -20.08 -52.91
N GLU A 150 18.09 -21.17 -52.15
CA GLU A 150 17.69 -21.15 -50.75
C GLU A 150 18.67 -20.39 -49.90
N THR A 151 19.98 -20.55 -50.13
CA THR A 151 21.01 -19.78 -49.42
C THR A 151 20.86 -18.28 -49.69
N LEU A 152 20.54 -17.87 -50.93
CA LEU A 152 20.27 -16.46 -51.23
C LEU A 152 19.03 -15.94 -50.52
N ASN A 153 17.96 -16.73 -50.50
CA ASN A 153 16.74 -16.37 -49.76
C ASN A 153 17.01 -16.16 -48.27
N GLN A 154 17.77 -17.08 -47.66
CA GLN A 154 18.16 -16.96 -46.23
C GLN A 154 18.99 -15.72 -45.97
N ALA A 155 19.97 -15.40 -46.84
CA ALA A 155 20.77 -14.18 -46.69
C ALA A 155 19.93 -12.90 -46.81
N GLN A 156 18.95 -12.89 -47.75
CA GLN A 156 18.01 -11.78 -47.91
C GLN A 156 17.11 -11.61 -46.70
N ASN A 157 16.57 -12.69 -46.15
CA ASN A 157 15.74 -12.70 -44.98
C ASN A 157 16.51 -12.18 -43.74
N ASN A 158 17.76 -12.65 -43.56
CA ASN A 158 18.62 -12.20 -42.49
C ASN A 158 18.88 -10.68 -42.56
N TYR A 159 19.18 -10.17 -43.76
CA TYR A 159 19.35 -8.72 -43.96
C TYR A 159 18.08 -7.95 -43.61
N GLN A 160 16.87 -8.44 -43.96
CA GLN A 160 15.62 -7.77 -43.61
C GLN A 160 15.38 -7.79 -42.12
N ILE A 161 15.68 -8.88 -41.42
CA ILE A 161 15.58 -8.96 -39.96
C ILE A 161 16.50 -7.90 -39.29
N ILE A 162 17.75 -7.82 -39.71
CA ILE A 162 18.70 -6.84 -39.16
C ILE A 162 18.23 -5.41 -39.46
N LYS A 163 17.71 -5.15 -40.67
CA LYS A 163 17.32 -3.82 -41.12
C LYS A 163 16.02 -3.32 -40.50
N ARG A 164 15.03 -4.19 -40.29
CA ARG A 164 13.65 -3.82 -39.91
C ARG A 164 13.15 -4.47 -38.62
N GLY A 165 13.94 -5.37 -38.02
CA GLY A 165 13.53 -6.12 -36.84
C GLY A 165 12.56 -7.28 -37.14
N SER A 166 12.06 -7.40 -38.41
CA SER A 166 11.09 -8.45 -38.79
C SER A 166 11.18 -8.76 -40.27
N LEU A 167 10.66 -9.95 -40.65
CA LEU A 167 10.47 -10.33 -42.07
C LEU A 167 9.18 -9.65 -42.61
N SER A 168 9.26 -9.13 -43.83
CA SER A 168 8.08 -8.66 -44.58
C SER A 168 7.10 -9.80 -44.78
N GLY A 169 5.91 -9.79 -44.17
CA GLY A 169 4.87 -10.78 -44.32
C GLY A 169 4.49 -11.62 -43.08
N GLY A 170 5.33 -11.66 -42.06
CA GLY A 170 4.99 -12.19 -40.76
C GLY A 170 4.81 -11.03 -39.82
N GLY A 171 3.61 -10.67 -39.50
CA GLY A 171 3.12 -9.59 -38.66
C GLY A 171 4.13 -8.58 -38.08
N SER A 172 3.78 -7.33 -38.10
CA SER A 172 4.51 -6.19 -37.50
C SER A 172 4.79 -6.37 -35.99
N ALA A 173 4.89 -7.59 -35.53
CA ALA A 173 4.77 -7.96 -34.12
C ALA A 173 5.90 -7.37 -33.25
N ASN A 174 7.11 -7.23 -33.81
CA ASN A 174 8.23 -6.84 -32.92
C ASN A 174 8.45 -5.33 -32.82
N THR A 175 7.92 -4.54 -33.75
CA THR A 175 8.06 -3.07 -33.74
C THR A 175 6.88 -2.34 -33.13
N ASN A 176 5.73 -2.99 -33.00
CA ASN A 176 4.56 -2.45 -32.32
C ASN A 176 4.49 -3.00 -30.89
N ILE A 177 4.45 -2.12 -29.93
CA ILE A 177 4.17 -2.48 -28.54
C ILE A 177 2.65 -2.50 -28.40
N VAL A 178 2.11 -3.66 -28.01
CA VAL A 178 0.69 -3.87 -27.87
C VAL A 178 0.32 -4.19 -26.43
N ALA A 179 -0.90 -3.82 -26.04
CA ALA A 179 -1.44 -4.15 -24.72
C ALA A 179 -1.58 -5.68 -24.58
N LEU A 180 -1.00 -6.24 -23.51
CA LEU A 180 -1.05 -7.67 -23.20
C LEU A 180 -2.34 -8.06 -22.48
N ILE A 181 -2.90 -7.12 -21.70
CA ILE A 181 -4.15 -7.24 -20.97
C ILE A 181 -5.05 -6.05 -21.30
N PRO A 182 -6.38 -6.16 -21.15
CA PRO A 182 -7.24 -4.98 -21.14
C PRO A 182 -7.05 -4.24 -19.81
N GLY A 183 -7.18 -2.91 -19.84
CA GLY A 183 -7.03 -2.11 -18.61
C GLY A 183 -6.81 -0.64 -18.90
N THR A 184 -6.37 0.09 -17.88
CA THR A 184 -6.04 1.51 -17.95
C THR A 184 -4.53 1.69 -17.98
N ILE A 185 -4.04 2.60 -18.82
CA ILE A 185 -2.64 3.01 -18.83
C ILE A 185 -2.37 3.82 -17.56
N LEU A 186 -1.49 3.34 -16.69
CA LEU A 186 -1.13 4.03 -15.45
C LEU A 186 -0.06 5.09 -15.68
N GLU A 187 1.00 4.72 -16.42
CA GLU A 187 2.12 5.60 -16.70
C GLU A 187 2.79 5.25 -18.01
N ILE A 188 3.44 6.24 -18.62
CA ILE A 188 4.27 6.12 -19.83
C ILE A 188 5.59 6.84 -19.55
N PRO A 189 6.61 6.13 -18.97
CA PRO A 189 7.86 6.75 -18.53
C PRO A 189 8.81 7.15 -19.67
N VAL A 190 8.44 6.89 -20.92
CA VAL A 190 9.25 7.16 -22.12
C VAL A 190 8.58 8.22 -23.00
N ARG A 191 9.40 8.84 -23.88
CA ARG A 191 8.94 9.85 -24.85
C ARG A 191 9.29 9.45 -26.28
N GLU A 192 8.64 10.04 -27.25
CA GLU A 192 9.00 9.92 -28.66
C GLU A 192 10.45 10.40 -28.86
N GLY A 193 11.25 9.58 -29.53
CA GLY A 193 12.70 9.81 -29.71
C GLY A 193 13.60 9.13 -28.68
N ASP A 194 13.07 8.62 -27.56
CA ASP A 194 13.87 7.93 -26.56
C ASP A 194 14.36 6.57 -27.07
N GLN A 195 15.58 6.23 -26.67
CA GLN A 195 16.15 4.91 -26.93
C GLN A 195 15.65 3.89 -25.90
N VAL A 196 15.15 2.76 -26.39
CA VAL A 196 14.66 1.66 -25.55
C VAL A 196 15.45 0.39 -25.81
N ILE A 197 15.62 -0.38 -24.76
CA ILE A 197 16.41 -1.62 -24.75
C ILE A 197 15.46 -2.78 -24.47
N GLU A 198 15.62 -3.87 -25.25
CA GLU A 198 14.87 -5.11 -25.07
C GLU A 198 15.11 -5.77 -23.71
N SER A 199 14.08 -6.44 -23.18
CA SER A 199 14.21 -7.29 -22.01
C SER A 199 14.87 -8.62 -22.38
N ASN A 200 15.91 -9.02 -21.63
CA ASN A 200 16.59 -10.29 -21.77
C ASN A 200 17.10 -10.80 -20.40
N ASN A 201 17.74 -11.97 -20.36
CA ASN A 201 18.22 -12.58 -19.12
C ASN A 201 19.23 -11.73 -18.33
N PHE A 202 19.84 -10.73 -18.95
CA PHE A 202 20.86 -9.85 -18.35
C PHE A 202 20.35 -8.43 -18.09
N ASN A 203 19.20 -8.06 -18.70
CA ASN A 203 18.65 -6.72 -18.59
C ASN A 203 17.12 -6.79 -18.49
N ALA A 204 16.57 -6.12 -17.49
CA ALA A 204 15.11 -6.02 -17.29
C ALA A 204 14.37 -5.34 -18.45
N GLY A 205 15.10 -4.64 -19.34
CA GLY A 205 14.51 -3.86 -20.43
C GLY A 205 13.94 -2.54 -19.99
N THR A 206 13.58 -1.69 -20.96
CA THR A 206 12.97 -0.39 -20.73
C THR A 206 11.45 -0.54 -20.63
N THR A 207 10.81 -0.12 -19.53
CA THR A 207 9.35 -0.06 -19.43
C THR A 207 8.84 1.07 -20.33
N ILE A 208 7.90 0.74 -21.23
CA ILE A 208 7.30 1.70 -22.19
C ILE A 208 5.99 2.24 -21.63
N ALA A 209 5.18 1.38 -21.05
CA ALA A 209 3.94 1.73 -20.38
C ALA A 209 3.60 0.67 -19.33
N THR A 210 2.85 1.07 -18.31
CA THR A 210 2.27 0.16 -17.31
C THR A 210 0.77 0.15 -17.48
N ILE A 211 0.18 -1.04 -17.57
CA ILE A 211 -1.27 -1.25 -17.70
C ILE A 211 -1.76 -2.01 -16.48
N ALA A 212 -2.92 -1.60 -15.96
CA ALA A 212 -3.58 -2.29 -14.85
C ALA A 212 -5.10 -2.36 -15.02
N ASP A 213 -5.69 -3.40 -14.42
CA ASP A 213 -7.15 -3.50 -14.28
C ASP A 213 -7.60 -2.75 -13.02
N MET A 214 -8.16 -1.55 -13.22
CA MET A 214 -8.63 -0.69 -12.12
C MET A 214 -9.93 -1.19 -11.48
N SER A 215 -10.54 -2.27 -11.97
CA SER A 215 -11.73 -2.85 -11.35
C SER A 215 -11.42 -3.71 -10.14
N LYS A 216 -10.17 -4.16 -10.02
CA LYS A 216 -9.67 -5.01 -8.95
C LYS A 216 -8.58 -4.28 -8.19
N MET A 217 -8.95 -3.77 -7.02
CA MET A 217 -8.04 -2.99 -6.20
C MET A 217 -7.72 -3.74 -4.91
N ILE A 218 -6.45 -3.71 -4.52
CA ILE A 218 -5.98 -4.26 -3.25
C ILE A 218 -5.42 -3.14 -2.38
N PHE A 219 -5.71 -3.23 -1.12
CA PHE A 219 -4.99 -2.48 -0.09
C PHE A 219 -3.73 -3.26 0.26
N GLU A 220 -2.58 -2.61 0.19
CA GLU A 220 -1.32 -3.14 0.67
C GLU A 220 -0.80 -2.22 1.77
N GLY A 221 -0.78 -2.72 3.01
CA GLY A 221 -0.42 -1.94 4.19
C GLY A 221 0.51 -2.68 5.13
N LYS A 222 0.91 -1.99 6.18
CA LYS A 222 1.84 -2.49 7.19
C LYS A 222 1.20 -2.42 8.56
N VAL A 223 1.41 -3.47 9.36
CA VAL A 223 0.93 -3.60 10.74
C VAL A 223 2.12 -3.91 11.64
N ASP A 224 2.07 -3.41 12.87
CA ASP A 224 3.09 -3.64 13.88
C ASP A 224 3.12 -5.09 14.36
N GLU A 225 4.30 -5.57 14.81
CA GLU A 225 4.51 -6.91 15.36
C GLU A 225 3.59 -7.24 16.53
N ALA A 226 3.27 -6.27 17.39
CA ALA A 226 2.43 -6.47 18.55
C ALA A 226 0.98 -6.86 18.19
N GLU A 227 0.53 -6.53 16.99
CA GLU A 227 -0.86 -6.66 16.55
C GLU A 227 -1.06 -7.75 15.50
N VAL A 228 -0.01 -8.04 14.69
CA VAL A 228 -0.12 -9.03 13.59
C VAL A 228 -0.54 -10.42 14.07
N GLY A 229 -0.13 -10.83 15.28
CA GLY A 229 -0.48 -12.13 15.85
C GLY A 229 -1.97 -12.36 16.11
N LYS A 230 -2.77 -11.28 16.07
CA LYS A 230 -4.23 -11.31 16.26
C LYS A 230 -4.99 -11.22 14.94
N LEU A 231 -4.28 -11.06 13.80
CA LEU A 231 -4.89 -10.95 12.49
C LEU A 231 -5.11 -12.32 11.88
N GLU A 232 -6.29 -12.53 11.34
CA GLU A 232 -6.67 -13.75 10.62
C GLU A 232 -7.09 -13.41 9.19
N GLU A 233 -6.65 -14.22 8.23
CA GLU A 233 -7.10 -14.11 6.85
C GLU A 233 -8.61 -14.36 6.76
N GLY A 234 -9.28 -13.64 5.87
CA GLY A 234 -10.72 -13.68 5.71
C GLY A 234 -11.50 -12.68 6.55
N LYS A 235 -10.85 -11.93 7.43
CA LYS A 235 -11.47 -10.91 8.27
C LYS A 235 -11.94 -9.72 7.44
N GLU A 236 -13.14 -9.24 7.75
CA GLU A 236 -13.67 -7.99 7.17
C GLU A 236 -12.99 -6.79 7.82
N ILE A 237 -12.58 -5.85 7.01
CA ILE A 237 -11.91 -4.62 7.43
C ILE A 237 -12.49 -3.43 6.67
N LYS A 238 -12.22 -2.22 7.15
CA LYS A 238 -12.64 -0.99 6.51
C LYS A 238 -11.43 -0.23 6.02
N VAL A 239 -11.37 0.03 4.72
CA VAL A 239 -10.31 0.83 4.11
C VAL A 239 -10.82 2.25 3.90
N ILE A 240 -10.11 3.22 4.46
CA ILE A 240 -10.43 4.64 4.40
C ILE A 240 -9.39 5.32 3.52
N LEU A 241 -9.85 6.00 2.46
CA LEU A 241 -9.00 6.74 1.54
C LEU A 241 -8.97 8.21 1.93
N GLY A 242 -7.80 8.71 2.32
CA GLY A 242 -7.63 10.13 2.66
C GLY A 242 -7.92 11.10 1.52
N ALA A 243 -7.78 10.64 0.27
CA ALA A 243 -8.02 11.46 -0.93
C ALA A 243 -9.51 11.63 -1.30
N ILE A 244 -10.42 10.83 -0.74
CA ILE A 244 -11.85 10.83 -1.10
C ILE A 244 -12.70 11.02 0.17
N ASN A 245 -12.70 12.24 0.73
CA ASN A 245 -13.60 12.68 1.83
C ASN A 245 -13.86 11.58 2.89
N GLU A 246 -12.80 10.90 3.31
CA GLU A 246 -12.88 9.82 4.32
C GLU A 246 -13.92 8.71 3.99
N LYS A 247 -14.20 8.48 2.71
CA LYS A 247 -15.11 7.41 2.30
C LYS A 247 -14.55 6.05 2.75
N GLU A 248 -15.37 5.28 3.47
CA GLU A 248 -15.06 3.91 3.88
C GLU A 248 -15.39 2.93 2.76
N PHE A 249 -14.48 2.02 2.49
CA PHE A 249 -14.65 0.92 1.54
C PHE A 249 -14.57 -0.40 2.29
N PRO A 250 -15.57 -1.28 2.16
CA PRO A 250 -15.46 -2.61 2.71
C PRO A 250 -14.33 -3.37 2.00
N ALA A 251 -13.56 -4.09 2.79
CA ALA A 251 -12.45 -4.89 2.28
C ALA A 251 -12.31 -6.18 3.08
N LYS A 252 -11.68 -7.16 2.46
CA LYS A 252 -11.45 -8.46 3.07
C LYS A 252 -9.96 -8.73 3.12
N LEU A 253 -9.43 -9.04 4.32
CA LEU A 253 -8.03 -9.40 4.51
C LEU A 253 -7.74 -10.74 3.83
N THR A 254 -6.88 -10.74 2.80
CA THR A 254 -6.57 -11.92 2.00
C THR A 254 -5.20 -12.49 2.28
N PHE A 255 -4.30 -11.67 2.83
CA PHE A 255 -2.93 -12.10 3.08
C PHE A 255 -2.31 -11.38 4.27
N VAL A 256 -1.62 -12.13 5.11
CA VAL A 256 -0.77 -11.63 6.19
C VAL A 256 0.64 -12.20 5.99
N ALA A 257 1.63 -11.34 5.84
CA ALA A 257 3.00 -11.79 5.56
C ALA A 257 3.54 -12.65 6.72
N PRO A 258 4.10 -13.84 6.43
CA PRO A 258 4.66 -14.72 7.47
C PRO A 258 6.03 -14.23 8.00
N LYS A 259 6.59 -13.19 7.37
CA LYS A 259 7.88 -12.60 7.73
C LYS A 259 7.74 -11.10 7.89
N GLY A 260 8.14 -10.60 9.06
CA GLY A 260 8.29 -9.17 9.31
C GLY A 260 9.53 -8.58 8.63
N MET A 261 9.45 -7.31 8.32
CA MET A 261 10.58 -6.51 7.82
C MET A 261 10.86 -5.38 8.82
N GLU A 262 12.13 -5.20 9.14
CA GLU A 262 12.55 -4.08 9.99
C GLU A 262 12.62 -2.80 9.14
N GLU A 263 11.87 -1.80 9.53
CA GLU A 263 11.84 -0.50 8.87
C GLU A 263 11.88 0.60 9.94
N ASN A 264 12.85 1.49 9.85
CA ASN A 264 13.05 2.58 10.81
C ASN A 264 13.15 2.14 12.29
N GLY A 265 13.65 0.92 12.55
CA GLY A 265 13.80 0.36 13.89
C GLY A 265 12.55 -0.28 14.48
N ALA A 266 11.47 -0.43 13.72
CA ALA A 266 10.27 -1.17 14.08
C ALA A 266 10.08 -2.37 13.14
N VAL A 267 9.62 -3.50 13.69
CA VAL A 267 9.27 -4.68 12.89
C VAL A 267 7.83 -4.55 12.42
N GLN A 268 7.65 -4.53 11.11
CA GLN A 268 6.34 -4.40 10.46
C GLN A 268 6.05 -5.59 9.56
N PHE A 269 4.79 -5.97 9.49
CA PHE A 269 4.29 -7.06 8.65
C PHE A 269 3.41 -6.51 7.55
N THR A 270 3.66 -6.94 6.32
CA THR A 270 2.81 -6.57 5.18
C THR A 270 1.50 -7.35 5.23
N ILE A 271 0.41 -6.64 5.04
CA ILE A 271 -0.93 -7.22 4.87
C ILE A 271 -1.50 -6.80 3.52
N LYS A 272 -2.35 -7.66 2.94
CA LYS A 272 -3.12 -7.33 1.74
C LYS A 272 -4.59 -7.62 1.95
N ALA A 273 -5.42 -6.77 1.41
CA ALA A 273 -6.87 -6.93 1.46
C ALA A 273 -7.50 -6.56 0.13
N ASP A 274 -8.44 -7.35 -0.32
CA ASP A 274 -9.25 -7.06 -1.50
C ASP A 274 -10.27 -5.98 -1.13
N VAL A 275 -10.27 -4.89 -1.87
CA VAL A 275 -11.14 -3.75 -1.61
C VAL A 275 -12.29 -3.76 -2.61
N ASP A 276 -13.51 -3.76 -2.10
CA ASP A 276 -14.70 -3.67 -2.94
C ASP A 276 -14.96 -2.22 -3.35
N VAL A 277 -14.59 -1.91 -4.60
CA VAL A 277 -14.70 -0.58 -5.16
C VAL A 277 -15.88 -0.51 -6.11
N GLU A 278 -16.85 0.37 -5.82
CA GLU A 278 -17.95 0.64 -6.74
C GLU A 278 -17.43 1.17 -8.08
N PRO A 279 -17.90 0.65 -9.22
CA PRO A 279 -17.44 1.08 -10.56
C PRO A 279 -17.63 2.58 -10.86
N SER A 280 -18.52 3.25 -10.12
CA SER A 280 -18.76 4.69 -10.23
C SER A 280 -17.70 5.56 -9.57
N THR A 281 -16.88 4.99 -8.68
CA THR A 281 -15.89 5.73 -7.91
C THR A 281 -14.56 5.80 -8.67
N LYS A 282 -14.17 7.02 -9.06
CA LYS A 282 -12.87 7.24 -9.71
C LYS A 282 -11.74 7.17 -8.70
N ILE A 283 -11.12 6.02 -8.57
CA ILE A 283 -9.93 5.81 -7.72
C ILE A 283 -8.69 5.81 -8.61
N ARG A 284 -7.59 6.29 -8.06
CA ARG A 284 -6.27 6.22 -8.71
C ARG A 284 -5.38 5.24 -7.98
N ALA A 285 -4.55 4.53 -8.72
CA ALA A 285 -3.49 3.69 -8.15
C ALA A 285 -2.55 4.53 -7.28
N GLY A 286 -2.06 3.94 -6.18
CA GLY A 286 -1.12 4.59 -5.29
C GLY A 286 -1.73 5.53 -4.25
N TYR A 287 -3.07 5.67 -4.16
CA TYR A 287 -3.69 6.47 -3.10
C TYR A 287 -3.31 5.92 -1.73
N SER A 288 -2.93 6.83 -0.82
CA SER A 288 -2.72 6.50 0.58
C SER A 288 -4.04 6.10 1.23
N ALA A 289 -4.01 5.02 1.98
CA ALA A 289 -5.16 4.43 2.62
C ALA A 289 -4.82 3.97 4.04
N ASN A 290 -5.81 4.02 4.91
CA ASN A 290 -5.74 3.45 6.25
C ASN A 290 -6.78 2.33 6.34
N ALA A 291 -6.36 1.14 6.78
CA ALA A 291 -7.27 0.04 7.03
C ALA A 291 -7.55 -0.04 8.53
N GLU A 292 -8.81 0.14 8.93
CA GLU A 292 -9.28 -0.13 10.29
C GLU A 292 -9.67 -1.60 10.40
N ILE A 293 -9.03 -2.29 11.34
CA ILE A 293 -9.21 -3.71 11.59
C ILE A 293 -9.75 -3.86 13.00
N GLU A 294 -10.99 -4.34 13.14
CA GLU A 294 -11.57 -4.65 14.43
C GLU A 294 -10.91 -5.91 14.99
N MET A 295 -10.28 -5.82 16.15
CA MET A 295 -9.55 -6.93 16.77
C MET A 295 -10.47 -7.78 17.64
N GLU A 296 -10.95 -7.20 18.70
CA GLU A 296 -11.85 -7.82 19.66
C GLU A 296 -13.03 -6.89 19.91
N SER A 297 -14.23 -7.46 20.01
CA SER A 297 -15.45 -6.75 20.36
C SER A 297 -16.15 -7.45 21.52
N ARG A 298 -16.64 -6.68 22.47
CA ARG A 298 -17.55 -7.15 23.53
C ARG A 298 -18.76 -6.26 23.60
N ASP A 299 -19.92 -6.89 23.52
CA ASP A 299 -21.19 -6.20 23.61
C ASP A 299 -21.64 -6.10 25.05
N SER A 300 -22.17 -4.93 25.41
CA SER A 300 -22.82 -4.70 26.71
C SER A 300 -21.94 -5.04 27.92
N THR A 301 -20.71 -4.53 27.96
CA THR A 301 -19.81 -4.68 29.10
C THR A 301 -19.78 -3.42 29.94
N LEU A 302 -19.49 -3.55 31.25
CA LEU A 302 -19.38 -2.42 32.17
C LEU A 302 -18.07 -1.69 31.93
N VAL A 303 -18.14 -0.42 31.55
CA VAL A 303 -16.98 0.40 31.24
C VAL A 303 -16.92 1.67 32.07
N ILE A 304 -15.70 2.19 32.21
CA ILE A 304 -15.44 3.55 32.72
C ILE A 304 -14.61 4.29 31.68
N LYS A 305 -14.61 5.62 31.76
CA LYS A 305 -13.65 6.42 30.97
C LYS A 305 -12.24 6.13 31.44
N GLU A 306 -11.32 5.84 30.53
CA GLU A 306 -9.92 5.53 30.84
C GLU A 306 -9.24 6.65 31.63
N SER A 307 -9.67 7.91 31.45
CA SER A 307 -9.19 9.09 32.20
C SER A 307 -9.48 9.04 33.72
N LEU A 308 -10.37 8.13 34.18
CA LEU A 308 -10.68 7.94 35.61
C LEU A 308 -9.74 6.92 36.25
N LEU A 309 -9.04 6.13 35.44
CA LEU A 309 -8.15 5.06 35.90
C LEU A 309 -6.85 5.64 36.42
N GLN A 310 -6.35 5.06 37.50
CA GLN A 310 -5.04 5.38 38.06
C GLN A 310 -4.22 4.14 38.32
N PHE A 311 -2.91 4.31 38.30
CA PHE A 311 -1.99 3.21 38.58
C PHE A 311 -1.19 3.51 39.88
N ASN A 312 -1.07 2.51 40.71
CA ASN A 312 -0.24 2.61 41.91
C ASN A 312 1.23 2.64 41.46
N ARG A 313 1.96 3.69 41.88
CA ARG A 313 3.37 3.92 41.48
C ARG A 313 4.35 2.82 41.88
N ILE A 314 4.01 2.00 42.90
CA ILE A 314 4.90 0.95 43.44
C ILE A 314 4.51 -0.41 42.93
N THR A 315 3.19 -0.69 42.87
CA THR A 315 2.66 -2.02 42.52
C THR A 315 2.18 -2.13 41.08
N GLU A 316 2.12 -0.98 40.38
CA GLU A 316 1.59 -0.82 39.00
C GLU A 316 0.13 -1.30 38.83
N LYS A 317 -0.54 -1.67 39.94
CA LYS A 317 -1.92 -2.13 39.87
C LYS A 317 -2.88 -0.97 39.60
N PRO A 318 -3.86 -1.19 38.70
CA PRO A 318 -4.90 -0.19 38.42
C PRO A 318 -5.87 -0.06 39.59
N PHE A 319 -6.32 1.17 39.85
CA PHE A 319 -7.33 1.47 40.84
C PHE A 319 -8.16 2.68 40.42
N VAL A 320 -9.35 2.79 40.99
CA VAL A 320 -10.22 3.99 40.94
C VAL A 320 -10.51 4.48 42.32
N GLU A 321 -10.92 5.73 42.49
CA GLU A 321 -11.41 6.25 43.77
C GLU A 321 -12.94 6.33 43.72
N ILE A 322 -13.61 5.56 44.59
CA ILE A 322 -15.06 5.46 44.67
C ILE A 322 -15.56 6.28 45.88
N GLU A 323 -16.61 7.06 45.69
CA GLU A 323 -17.28 7.78 46.75
C GLU A 323 -18.06 6.81 47.65
N LYS A 324 -17.67 6.71 48.91
CA LYS A 324 -18.38 5.89 49.95
C LYS A 324 -19.32 6.74 50.81
N GLU A 325 -18.92 7.96 51.12
CA GLU A 325 -19.75 8.97 51.81
C GLU A 325 -19.53 10.29 51.07
N GLU A 326 -20.48 11.20 51.18
CA GLU A 326 -20.45 12.48 50.49
C GLU A 326 -19.10 13.18 50.65
N GLY A 327 -18.36 13.35 49.56
CA GLY A 327 -17.02 13.96 49.53
C GLY A 327 -15.88 13.07 50.04
N LYS A 328 -16.10 11.78 50.40
CA LYS A 328 -15.07 10.86 50.85
C LYS A 328 -14.85 9.74 49.82
N PHE A 329 -13.65 9.69 49.31
CA PHE A 329 -13.25 8.75 48.27
C PHE A 329 -12.29 7.68 48.82
N GLU A 330 -12.55 6.42 48.52
CA GLU A 330 -11.69 5.29 48.84
C GLU A 330 -11.09 4.66 47.61
N LYS A 331 -9.84 4.25 47.70
CA LYS A 331 -9.15 3.53 46.59
C LYS A 331 -9.66 2.09 46.47
N GLN A 332 -10.17 1.77 45.33
CA GLN A 332 -10.64 0.45 44.97
C GLN A 332 -9.78 -0.10 43.82
N ASN A 333 -9.08 -1.22 44.06
CA ASN A 333 -8.37 -1.90 43.00
C ASN A 333 -9.38 -2.50 42.01
N VAL A 334 -9.06 -2.45 40.73
CA VAL A 334 -9.91 -2.94 39.64
C VAL A 334 -9.13 -3.92 38.76
N GLU A 335 -9.86 -4.83 38.16
CA GLU A 335 -9.33 -5.66 37.06
C GLU A 335 -9.88 -5.13 35.74
N LEU A 336 -8.96 -4.98 34.78
CA LEU A 336 -9.25 -4.38 33.49
C LEU A 336 -9.45 -5.46 32.43
N GLY A 337 -10.40 -5.23 31.54
CA GLY A 337 -10.59 -5.99 30.31
C GLY A 337 -10.08 -5.24 29.09
N LEU A 338 -10.93 -5.16 28.04
CA LEU A 338 -10.62 -4.45 26.82
C LEU A 338 -10.59 -2.93 27.02
N SER A 339 -9.76 -2.22 26.27
CA SER A 339 -9.75 -0.76 26.17
C SER A 339 -9.78 -0.32 24.71
N ASP A 340 -10.59 0.72 24.40
CA ASP A 340 -10.65 1.38 23.09
C ASP A 340 -9.87 2.71 23.06
N GLY A 341 -9.11 3.01 24.16
CA GLY A 341 -8.39 4.27 24.35
C GLY A 341 -9.23 5.43 24.86
N ILE A 342 -10.55 5.26 24.96
CA ILE A 342 -11.49 6.23 25.55
C ILE A 342 -12.17 5.62 26.77
N ASN A 343 -12.64 4.39 26.64
CA ASN A 343 -13.28 3.61 27.68
C ASN A 343 -12.49 2.34 27.95
N VAL A 344 -12.55 1.85 29.17
CA VAL A 344 -11.93 0.59 29.59
C VAL A 344 -12.95 -0.28 30.28
N GLU A 345 -12.99 -1.54 29.90
CA GLU A 345 -13.82 -2.55 30.54
C GLU A 345 -13.31 -2.82 31.95
N ILE A 346 -14.23 -2.89 32.92
CA ILE A 346 -13.94 -3.33 34.28
C ILE A 346 -14.57 -4.71 34.49
N THR A 347 -13.68 -5.70 34.68
CA THR A 347 -14.13 -7.09 34.95
C THR A 347 -14.42 -7.32 36.42
N GLU A 348 -13.65 -6.68 37.30
CA GLU A 348 -13.84 -6.77 38.75
C GLU A 348 -13.50 -5.43 39.44
N GLY A 349 -14.16 -5.16 40.59
CA GLY A 349 -13.82 -4.05 41.49
C GLY A 349 -14.79 -2.88 41.48
N VAL A 350 -15.64 -2.72 40.45
CA VAL A 350 -16.64 -1.63 40.36
C VAL A 350 -18.00 -2.22 39.99
N LYS A 351 -19.05 -1.58 40.47
CA LYS A 351 -20.44 -1.97 40.20
C LYS A 351 -21.21 -0.82 39.56
N GLU A 352 -22.28 -1.15 38.89
CA GLU A 352 -23.26 -0.17 38.39
C GLU A 352 -23.77 0.71 39.55
N GLY A 353 -23.75 2.03 39.32
CA GLY A 353 -24.15 3.03 40.32
C GLY A 353 -23.04 3.50 41.26
N ASP A 354 -21.84 2.93 41.21
CA ASP A 354 -20.70 3.45 41.94
C ASP A 354 -20.27 4.83 41.38
N LYS A 355 -20.05 5.77 42.27
CA LYS A 355 -19.60 7.13 41.90
C LYS A 355 -18.09 7.21 41.92
N ILE A 356 -17.47 7.30 40.76
CA ILE A 356 -16.01 7.35 40.56
C ILE A 356 -15.56 8.81 40.48
N LYS A 357 -14.52 9.16 41.21
CA LYS A 357 -13.94 10.50 41.23
C LYS A 357 -13.32 10.90 39.89
N VAL A 358 -13.73 12.08 39.40
CA VAL A 358 -13.11 12.71 38.22
C VAL A 358 -11.95 13.59 38.66
N TRP A 359 -10.75 13.26 38.20
CA TRP A 359 -9.51 13.91 38.63
C TRP A 359 -9.25 15.29 38.00
N ASN A 360 -9.86 15.60 36.87
CA ASN A 360 -9.76 16.92 36.28
C ASN A 360 -10.62 17.90 37.08
N LYS A 361 -10.00 18.83 37.78
CA LYS A 361 -10.72 19.99 38.36
C LYS A 361 -11.49 20.65 37.22
N ALA A 362 -12.82 20.74 37.37
CA ALA A 362 -13.58 21.67 36.58
C ALA A 362 -12.95 23.03 36.74
N SER A 363 -12.44 23.64 35.64
CA SER A 363 -12.16 25.06 35.66
C SER A 363 -13.42 25.75 36.22
N LYS A 364 -13.28 26.54 37.31
CA LYS A 364 -14.32 27.48 37.66
C LYS A 364 -14.57 28.27 36.39
N GLU A 365 -15.71 28.14 35.81
CA GLU A 365 -16.26 29.12 34.88
C GLU A 365 -16.28 30.42 35.68
N ASP A 366 -15.44 31.37 35.31
CA ASP A 366 -15.53 32.76 35.74
C ASP A 366 -16.88 33.28 35.25
N ASN A 367 -17.89 33.15 36.13
CA ASN A 367 -19.09 33.97 36.05
C ASN A 367 -18.71 35.37 36.54
N ASP A 368 -17.96 36.09 35.75
CA ASP A 368 -17.90 37.54 35.76
C ASP A 368 -18.74 38.04 34.58
N GLU A 369 -20.06 37.90 34.71
CA GLU A 369 -21.01 38.73 33.99
C GLU A 369 -21.38 39.90 34.86
N ASP A 370 -20.97 41.11 34.39
CA ASP A 370 -21.62 42.38 34.46
C ASP A 370 -21.97 42.98 35.82
N ASP A 371 -21.11 43.94 36.22
CA ASP A 371 -21.56 45.20 36.76
C ASP A 371 -20.62 46.34 36.29
N ASN A 372 -20.99 46.93 35.14
CA ASN A 372 -21.00 48.40 34.92
C ASN A 372 -21.47 48.73 33.51
#